data_c156cf60f10b29421b980f476c791426
#
_entry.id   c156cf60f10b29421b980f476c791426
#
_cell.length_a   1.000
_cell.length_b   1.000
_cell.length_c   1.000
_cell.angle_alpha   90.00
_cell.angle_beta   90.00
_cell.angle_gamma   90.00
#
_symmetry.space_group_name_H-M   'P 1'
#
loop_
_entity.id
_entity.type
_entity.pdbx_description
1 polymer ?
#
loop_
_entity_poly.entity_id
_entity_poly.type
_entity_poly.pdbx_seq_one_letter_code
_entity_poly.pdbx_strand_id
1 'polypeptide(L)'
;MINVKDIVYKGLSQIVENVSDAYPQNWSKTPAIQFVEEENKPYEFTDDKEQLSFVRFRIDIRDMKSTSQTACDVDDVMSSLGFLRTTCADVPDPSGLKHKQMRYEAIIDCKKQFIYHTK
;
A
#
# COMPACT_ATOMS: atom_id res chain seq x y z
N MET A 1 8.05 -15.12 7.26
CA MET A 1 7.12 -14.25 6.48
C MET A 1 6.21 -13.48 7.43
N ILE A 2 5.94 -12.25 7.13
CA ILE A 2 5.08 -11.40 7.95
C ILE A 2 3.81 -11.05 7.18
N ASN A 3 2.69 -10.99 7.87
CA ASN A 3 1.42 -10.55 7.27
C ASN A 3 1.06 -9.17 7.80
N VAL A 4 1.09 -8.18 6.91
CA VAL A 4 0.75 -6.80 7.24
C VAL A 4 -0.42 -6.26 6.43
N LYS A 5 -1.06 -7.10 5.63
CA LYS A 5 -2.19 -6.66 4.79
C LYS A 5 -3.34 -6.08 5.61
N ASP A 6 -3.62 -6.67 6.77
CA ASP A 6 -4.72 -6.20 7.62
C ASP A 6 -4.47 -4.79 8.14
N ILE A 7 -3.22 -4.49 8.50
CA ILE A 7 -2.83 -3.15 8.97
C ILE A 7 -3.01 -2.13 7.86
N VAL A 8 -2.55 -2.48 6.65
CA VAL A 8 -2.68 -1.61 5.48
C VAL A 8 -4.16 -1.40 5.13
N TYR A 9 -4.94 -2.47 5.11
CA TYR A 9 -6.38 -2.38 4.83
C TYR A 9 -7.10 -1.47 5.82
N LYS A 10 -6.84 -1.65 7.11
CA LYS A 10 -7.46 -0.82 8.15
C LYS A 10 -7.08 0.64 8.02
N GLY A 11 -5.80 0.91 7.73
CA GLY A 11 -5.33 2.28 7.54
C GLY A 11 -5.99 2.96 6.35
N LEU A 12 -6.02 2.28 5.20
CA LEU A 12 -6.61 2.84 3.99
C LEU A 12 -8.13 3.00 4.11
N SER A 13 -8.79 2.11 4.85
CA SER A 13 -10.24 2.16 5.06
C SER A 13 -10.69 3.39 5.87
N GLN A 14 -9.77 4.06 6.54
CA GLN A 14 -10.05 5.32 7.22
C GLN A 14 -10.15 6.50 6.27
N ILE A 15 -9.62 6.35 5.06
CA ILE A 15 -9.59 7.44 4.07
C ILE A 15 -10.85 7.41 3.22
N VAL A 16 -11.18 6.25 2.67
CA VAL A 16 -12.32 6.05 1.79
C VAL A 16 -13.02 4.74 2.12
N GLU A 17 -14.27 4.62 1.70
CA GLU A 17 -15.09 3.46 1.96
C GLU A 17 -14.72 2.28 1.05
N ASN A 18 -14.39 2.55 -0.21
CA ASN A 18 -14.13 1.52 -1.23
C ASN A 18 -12.65 1.17 -1.30
N VAL A 19 -12.23 0.25 -0.43
CA VAL A 19 -10.85 -0.25 -0.38
C VAL A 19 -10.88 -1.75 -0.65
N SER A 20 -10.05 -2.21 -1.57
CA SER A 20 -10.00 -3.62 -1.99
C SER A 20 -8.58 -4.15 -2.04
N ASP A 21 -8.41 -5.41 -1.63
CA ASP A 21 -7.20 -6.18 -1.89
C ASP A 21 -7.34 -6.74 -3.30
N ALA A 22 -6.42 -6.36 -4.19
CA ALA A 22 -6.47 -6.64 -5.61
C ALA A 22 -7.53 -5.79 -6.33
N TYR A 23 -8.47 -6.33 -7.04
CA TYR A 23 -9.32 -5.57 -7.95
C TYR A 23 -10.62 -5.09 -7.28
N PRO A 24 -10.98 -3.79 -7.39
CA PRO A 24 -12.24 -3.31 -6.82
C PRO A 24 -13.44 -3.95 -7.51
N GLN A 25 -14.44 -4.30 -6.73
CA GLN A 25 -15.64 -4.94 -7.25
C GLN A 25 -16.73 -3.94 -7.67
N ASN A 26 -16.68 -2.73 -7.15
CA ASN A 26 -17.69 -1.72 -7.42
C ASN A 26 -17.04 -0.39 -7.84
N TRP A 27 -17.08 -0.13 -9.16
CA TRP A 27 -16.49 1.08 -9.73
C TRP A 27 -17.40 2.32 -9.61
N SER A 28 -18.64 2.16 -9.17
CA SER A 28 -19.55 3.29 -9.01
C SER A 28 -19.26 4.10 -7.75
N LYS A 29 -18.54 3.53 -6.80
CA LYS A 29 -18.14 4.23 -5.58
C LYS A 29 -16.71 4.72 -5.70
N THR A 30 -16.53 6.01 -5.93
CA THR A 30 -15.22 6.65 -6.00
C THR A 30 -15.11 7.70 -4.89
N PRO A 31 -13.91 7.96 -4.38
CA PRO A 31 -12.65 7.37 -4.76
C PRO A 31 -12.56 5.89 -4.36
N ALA A 32 -11.87 5.10 -5.19
CA ALA A 32 -11.63 3.69 -4.94
C ALA A 32 -10.14 3.46 -4.75
N ILE A 33 -9.76 2.74 -3.71
CA ILE A 33 -8.37 2.36 -3.45
C ILE A 33 -8.23 0.86 -3.60
N GLN A 34 -7.27 0.47 -4.42
CA GLN A 34 -6.84 -0.91 -4.59
C GLN A 34 -5.42 -1.03 -4.05
N PHE A 35 -5.16 -2.06 -3.23
CA PHE A 35 -3.80 -2.31 -2.78
C PHE A 35 -3.41 -3.75 -3.12
N VAL A 36 -2.14 -3.93 -3.46
CA VAL A 36 -1.60 -5.23 -3.83
C VAL A 36 -0.24 -5.39 -3.16
N GLU A 37 -0.03 -6.50 -2.47
CA GLU A 37 1.29 -6.86 -1.97
C GLU A 37 2.08 -7.44 -3.14
N GLU A 38 3.04 -6.68 -3.66
CA GLU A 38 3.84 -7.09 -4.81
C GLU A 38 4.98 -8.00 -4.43
N GLU A 39 5.49 -7.83 -3.21
CA GLU A 39 6.63 -8.61 -2.75
C GLU A 39 6.60 -8.73 -1.24
N ASN A 40 6.93 -9.92 -0.75
CA ASN A 40 7.12 -10.20 0.66
C ASN A 40 8.18 -11.28 0.72
N LYS A 41 9.42 -10.90 1.02
CA LYS A 41 10.55 -11.81 0.95
C LYS A 41 11.43 -11.66 2.18
N PRO A 42 12.20 -12.69 2.52
CA PRO A 42 13.17 -12.58 3.60
C PRO A 42 14.20 -11.50 3.28
N TYR A 43 14.51 -10.68 4.27
CA TYR A 43 15.57 -9.68 4.15
C TYR A 43 16.80 -10.10 4.95
N GLU A 44 16.57 -10.75 6.12
CA GLU A 44 17.66 -11.20 6.96
C GLU A 44 17.25 -12.51 7.64
N PHE A 45 18.19 -13.46 7.68
CA PHE A 45 18.05 -14.73 8.40
C PHE A 45 19.05 -14.81 9.53
N THR A 46 18.62 -15.39 10.67
CA THR A 46 19.49 -15.78 11.77
C THR A 46 19.03 -17.16 12.23
N ASP A 47 19.98 -18.13 12.37
CA ASP A 47 19.69 -19.50 12.76
C ASP A 47 18.63 -20.16 11.88
N ASP A 48 18.73 -19.96 10.55
CA ASP A 48 17.82 -20.47 9.54
C ASP A 48 16.38 -19.98 9.69
N LYS A 49 16.18 -18.89 10.44
CA LYS A 49 14.88 -18.26 10.60
C LYS A 49 14.88 -16.86 9.99
N GLU A 50 13.79 -16.52 9.33
CA GLU A 50 13.57 -15.20 8.82
C GLU A 50 13.40 -14.22 9.98
N GLN A 51 14.30 -13.24 10.10
CA GLN A 51 14.25 -12.22 11.15
C GLN A 51 13.62 -10.92 10.68
N LEU A 52 13.94 -10.53 9.45
CA LEU A 52 13.39 -9.33 8.82
C LEU A 52 12.78 -9.71 7.49
N SER A 53 11.67 -9.07 7.15
CA SER A 53 11.00 -9.24 5.86
C SER A 53 11.01 -7.93 5.10
N PHE A 54 11.28 -8.00 3.80
CA PHE A 54 11.09 -6.89 2.89
C PHE A 54 9.69 -7.01 2.26
N VAL A 55 8.91 -5.94 2.34
CA VAL A 55 7.55 -5.91 1.82
C VAL A 55 7.36 -4.71 0.90
N ARG A 56 6.73 -4.93 -0.26
CA ARG A 56 6.36 -3.86 -1.17
C ARG A 56 4.88 -3.94 -1.49
N PHE A 57 4.22 -2.79 -1.37
CA PHE A 57 2.82 -2.62 -1.75
C PHE A 57 2.70 -1.65 -2.91
N ARG A 58 1.81 -1.98 -3.85
CA ARG A 58 1.35 -1.04 -4.86
C ARG A 58 -0.05 -0.59 -4.45
N ILE A 59 -0.27 0.71 -4.47
CA ILE A 59 -1.57 1.30 -4.17
C ILE A 59 -2.05 2.07 -5.38
N ASP A 60 -3.23 1.73 -5.86
CA ASP A 60 -3.87 2.36 -7.00
C ASP A 60 -5.10 3.13 -6.52
N ILE A 61 -5.16 4.40 -6.86
CA ILE A 61 -6.27 5.28 -6.52
C ILE A 61 -6.98 5.64 -7.81
N ARG A 62 -8.30 5.41 -7.87
CA ARG A 62 -9.12 5.76 -9.02
C ARG A 62 -10.27 6.63 -8.60
N ASP A 63 -10.51 7.71 -9.35
CA ASP A 63 -11.58 8.64 -9.07
C ASP A 63 -12.04 9.30 -10.37
N MET A 64 -13.29 9.66 -10.43
CA MET A 64 -13.84 10.49 -11.51
C MET A 64 -13.29 11.92 -11.43
N LYS A 65 -12.96 12.37 -10.22
CA LYS A 65 -12.38 13.69 -9.93
C LYS A 65 -10.87 13.55 -9.70
N SER A 66 -10.25 14.59 -9.16
CA SER A 66 -8.82 14.57 -8.84
C SER A 66 -8.49 13.52 -7.78
N THR A 67 -7.39 12.78 -7.99
CA THR A 67 -6.86 11.81 -7.02
C THR A 67 -5.89 12.45 -6.02
N SER A 68 -5.60 13.74 -6.16
CA SER A 68 -4.50 14.38 -5.42
C SER A 68 -4.69 14.36 -3.91
N GLN A 69 -5.88 14.68 -3.41
CA GLN A 69 -6.12 14.71 -1.98
C GLN A 69 -6.07 13.30 -1.38
N THR A 70 -6.71 12.34 -2.06
CA THR A 70 -6.68 10.95 -1.62
C THR A 70 -5.24 10.42 -1.59
N ALA A 71 -4.42 10.79 -2.57
CA ALA A 71 -3.01 10.40 -2.61
C ALA A 71 -2.25 10.94 -1.40
N CYS A 72 -2.48 12.21 -1.03
CA CYS A 72 -1.85 12.79 0.15
C CYS A 72 -2.29 12.05 1.43
N ASP A 73 -3.57 11.72 1.53
CA ASP A 73 -4.09 10.98 2.67
C ASP A 73 -3.50 9.56 2.75
N VAL A 74 -3.35 8.89 1.61
CA VAL A 74 -2.68 7.58 1.53
C VAL A 74 -1.24 7.69 2.01
N ASP A 75 -0.53 8.72 1.55
CA ASP A 75 0.86 8.92 1.94
C ASP A 75 0.99 9.13 3.45
N ASP A 76 0.10 9.92 4.04
CA ASP A 76 0.10 10.12 5.48
C ASP A 76 -0.11 8.81 6.25
N VAL A 77 -1.08 7.99 5.81
CA VAL A 77 -1.36 6.70 6.43
C VAL A 77 -0.17 5.75 6.30
N MET A 78 0.34 5.57 5.09
CA MET A 78 1.44 4.62 4.85
C MET A 78 2.71 5.06 5.56
N SER A 79 3.00 6.37 5.58
CA SER A 79 4.15 6.89 6.32
C SER A 79 4.01 6.68 7.82
N SER A 80 2.80 6.86 8.37
CA SER A 80 2.55 6.63 9.79
C SER A 80 2.73 5.16 10.17
N LEU A 81 2.50 4.25 9.22
CA LEU A 81 2.73 2.81 9.42
C LEU A 81 4.21 2.44 9.25
N GLY A 82 5.06 3.36 8.81
CA GLY A 82 6.49 3.13 8.64
C GLY A 82 6.92 2.76 7.23
N PHE A 83 6.03 2.85 6.25
CA PHE A 83 6.38 2.57 4.85
C PHE A 83 7.00 3.80 4.20
N LEU A 84 7.96 3.56 3.31
CA LEU A 84 8.61 4.59 2.51
C LEU A 84 8.04 4.58 1.10
N ARG A 85 7.56 5.74 0.64
CA ARG A 85 7.09 5.87 -0.73
C ARG A 85 8.27 5.85 -1.69
N THR A 86 8.23 4.96 -2.69
CA THR A 86 9.27 4.84 -3.70
C THR A 86 8.86 5.41 -5.03
N THR A 87 7.57 5.36 -5.38
CA THR A 87 7.05 5.94 -6.61
C THR A 87 5.67 6.53 -6.39
N CYS A 88 5.32 7.51 -7.21
CA CYS A 88 3.98 8.10 -7.27
C CYS A 88 3.82 8.73 -8.64
N ALA A 89 2.88 8.23 -9.44
CA ALA A 89 2.67 8.73 -10.80
C ALA A 89 1.23 8.55 -11.24
N ASP A 90 0.78 9.45 -12.08
CA ASP A 90 -0.49 9.29 -12.79
C ASP A 90 -0.27 8.31 -13.94
N VAL A 91 -1.20 7.38 -14.11
CA VAL A 91 -1.12 6.38 -15.16
C VAL A 91 -2.41 6.35 -15.96
N PRO A 92 -2.35 5.96 -17.26
CA PRO A 92 -3.57 5.82 -18.05
C PRO A 92 -4.47 4.72 -17.51
N ASP A 93 -5.78 4.93 -17.61
CA ASP A 93 -6.77 3.93 -17.20
C ASP A 93 -7.81 3.78 -18.30
N PRO A 94 -8.05 2.54 -18.80
CA PRO A 94 -9.02 2.30 -19.87
C PRO A 94 -10.45 2.69 -19.50
N SER A 95 -10.78 2.73 -18.20
CA SER A 95 -12.12 3.09 -17.74
C SER A 95 -12.43 4.58 -17.90
N GLY A 96 -11.42 5.41 -18.18
CA GLY A 96 -11.57 6.87 -18.21
C GLY A 96 -11.49 7.54 -16.86
N LEU A 97 -11.36 6.79 -15.78
CA LEU A 97 -11.13 7.34 -14.45
C LEU A 97 -9.72 7.89 -14.33
N LYS A 98 -9.55 8.87 -13.47
CA LYS A 98 -8.21 9.32 -13.11
C LYS A 98 -7.60 8.26 -12.21
N HIS A 99 -6.34 7.92 -12.48
CA HIS A 99 -5.67 6.81 -11.83
C HIS A 99 -4.27 7.26 -11.39
N LYS A 100 -4.01 7.16 -10.10
CA LYS A 100 -2.69 7.42 -9.54
C LYS A 100 -2.16 6.13 -8.93
N GLN A 101 -0.92 5.81 -9.24
CA GLN A 101 -0.26 4.59 -8.77
C GLN A 101 0.91 4.97 -7.87
N MET A 102 0.94 4.38 -6.68
CA MET A 102 1.96 4.63 -5.68
C MET A 102 2.55 3.31 -5.22
N ARG A 103 3.85 3.30 -4.94
CA ARG A 103 4.52 2.13 -4.35
C ARG A 103 5.19 2.50 -3.06
N TYR A 104 5.11 1.57 -2.10
CA TYR A 104 5.65 1.71 -0.77
C TYR A 104 6.45 0.48 -0.40
N GLU A 105 7.55 0.68 0.31
CA GLU A 105 8.40 -0.40 0.77
C GLU A 105 8.69 -0.25 2.26
N ALA A 106 8.90 -1.39 2.93
CA ALA A 106 9.30 -1.41 4.32
C ALA A 106 10.08 -2.69 4.64
N ILE A 107 10.94 -2.58 5.63
CA ILE A 107 11.60 -3.73 6.25
C ILE A 107 10.94 -3.91 7.62
N ILE A 108 10.41 -5.09 7.87
CA ILE A 108 9.59 -5.38 9.04
C ILE A 108 10.25 -6.46 9.89
N ASP A 109 10.32 -6.21 11.20
CA ASP A 109 10.81 -7.20 12.16
C ASP A 109 9.72 -8.25 12.37
N CYS A 110 10.03 -9.51 12.03
CA CYS A 110 9.07 -10.60 12.09
C CYS A 110 8.64 -10.96 13.52
N LYS A 111 9.49 -10.69 14.51
CA LYS A 111 9.18 -10.99 15.92
C LYS A 111 8.40 -9.88 16.59
N LYS A 112 8.86 -8.64 16.41
CA LYS A 112 8.30 -7.47 17.10
C LYS A 112 7.22 -6.79 16.29
N GLN A 113 7.14 -7.11 14.99
CA GLN A 113 6.24 -6.47 14.03
C GLN A 113 6.47 -4.96 13.91
N PHE A 114 7.67 -4.50 14.26
CA PHE A 114 8.07 -3.13 14.00
C PHE A 114 8.43 -2.95 12.54
N ILE A 115 8.01 -1.81 11.99
CA ILE A 115 8.29 -1.46 10.62
C ILE A 115 9.47 -0.48 10.60
N TYR A 116 10.53 -0.87 9.93
CA TYR A 116 11.71 -0.03 9.76
C TYR A 116 11.66 0.65 8.39
N HIS A 117 12.00 1.94 8.35
CA HIS A 117 12.09 2.66 7.09
C HIS A 117 13.28 2.14 6.28
N THR A 118 13.04 1.85 4.99
CA THR A 118 14.12 1.60 4.05
C THR A 118 14.72 2.91 3.60
N LYS A 119 16.02 2.90 3.44
CA LYS A 119 16.73 4.07 2.91
C LYS A 119 17.45 3.71 1.64
#